data_85bc031f9680dee660c5279e72cc3838
#
_entry.id   85bc031f9680dee660c5279e72cc3838
#
_cell.length_a   1.000
_cell.length_b   1.000
_cell.length_c   1.000
_cell.angle_alpha   90.00
_cell.angle_beta   90.00
_cell.angle_gamma   90.00
#
_symmetry.space_group_name_H-M   'P 1'
#
loop_
_entity.id
_entity.type
_entity.pdbx_description
1 polymer ?
#
loop_
_entity_poly.entity_id
_entity_poly.type
_entity_poly.pdbx_seq_one_letter_code
_entity_poly.pdbx_strand_id
1 'polypeptide(L)'
;MWSILYYLRSDPEKLKWSQKVRGSDISLVDKALALDSEWRRLKAEIDKMRHERNVLASKIAKAKPEERASLVEEARRLDRALAEAEKRLSEIEAEREKVLLSIPNVVHESVPVGGSEEDNVPVRFWGKPKVWKGFVEQFIQQTKGFSVEYEVTDWKPAGHADLSESAGWVDTLRAGKVAGARFYYMFDDLVWLELALVAYALDNLARKGFKLVVPPYMLRRRPLEGVISFADFEDMVYKVEGEDLYLIATAEHPLAALHMDETIPKDELPLLYAGLSPCFRKEAGAHGKDTKGIFRVHQFTKVEQFVYSLPEESWDWHERLIRNAEELFQGLGIPYRVVNVCSGDLGVVAAKKYDLEAWMPAQGKYREMVSCSNTTDYQSYRLNIRFARARGAPAEGYVHTLNSTALA
;
A
#
# COMPACT_ATOMS: atom_id res chain seq x y z
N MET A 1 -18.48 0.70 -5.65
CA MET A 1 -18.52 -0.35 -4.57
C MET A 1 -17.09 -0.77 -4.35
N TRP A 2 -16.66 -1.03 -3.10
CA TRP A 2 -15.32 -1.56 -2.81
C TRP A 2 -15.06 -2.88 -3.53
N SER A 3 -13.87 -3.05 -4.14
CA SER A 3 -13.57 -4.18 -5.04
C SER A 3 -13.65 -5.55 -4.34
N ILE A 4 -13.15 -5.67 -3.10
CA ILE A 4 -13.30 -6.92 -2.34
C ILE A 4 -14.78 -7.29 -2.15
N LEU A 5 -15.63 -6.35 -1.75
CA LEU A 5 -17.06 -6.59 -1.57
C LEU A 5 -17.78 -6.85 -2.91
N TYR A 6 -17.32 -6.22 -3.99
CA TYR A 6 -17.83 -6.48 -5.34
C TYR A 6 -17.57 -7.93 -5.73
N TYR A 7 -16.31 -8.39 -5.67
CA TYR A 7 -15.97 -9.77 -6.02
C TYR A 7 -16.57 -10.79 -5.06
N LEU A 8 -16.64 -10.50 -3.75
CA LEU A 8 -17.31 -11.36 -2.78
C LEU A 8 -18.76 -11.69 -3.21
N ARG A 9 -19.46 -10.73 -3.81
CA ARG A 9 -20.86 -10.86 -4.19
C ARG A 9 -21.08 -11.31 -5.62
N SER A 10 -20.20 -10.97 -6.56
CA SER A 10 -20.34 -11.24 -7.98
C SER A 10 -19.53 -12.43 -8.48
N ASP A 11 -18.32 -12.63 -7.91
CA ASP A 11 -17.38 -13.69 -8.30
C ASP A 11 -16.48 -14.09 -7.13
N PRO A 12 -17.02 -14.79 -6.12
CA PRO A 12 -16.24 -15.20 -4.96
C PRO A 12 -15.08 -16.14 -5.29
N GLU A 13 -15.16 -16.88 -6.41
CA GLU A 13 -14.08 -17.77 -6.83
C GLU A 13 -12.85 -16.98 -7.31
N LYS A 14 -13.03 -15.84 -7.97
CA LYS A 14 -11.93 -14.91 -8.29
C LYS A 14 -11.26 -14.37 -7.04
N LEU A 15 -12.03 -14.04 -6.01
CA LEU A 15 -11.48 -13.58 -4.73
C LEU A 15 -10.71 -14.71 -4.02
N LYS A 16 -11.22 -15.94 -4.02
CA LYS A 16 -10.52 -17.12 -3.48
C LYS A 16 -9.24 -17.43 -4.25
N TRP A 17 -9.27 -17.36 -5.59
CA TRP A 17 -8.08 -17.49 -6.42
C TRP A 17 -7.01 -16.46 -6.01
N SER A 18 -7.42 -15.20 -5.87
CA SER A 18 -6.53 -14.12 -5.44
C SER A 18 -5.86 -14.42 -4.10
N GLN A 19 -6.61 -14.93 -3.10
CA GLN A 19 -6.04 -15.30 -1.82
C GLN A 19 -5.10 -16.50 -1.93
N LYS A 20 -5.48 -17.50 -2.73
CA LYS A 20 -4.67 -18.70 -2.97
C LYS A 20 -3.30 -18.39 -3.55
N VAL A 21 -3.25 -17.53 -4.59
CA VAL A 21 -1.97 -17.20 -5.25
C VAL A 21 -1.06 -16.33 -4.38
N ARG A 22 -1.61 -15.63 -3.37
CA ARG A 22 -0.85 -14.92 -2.33
C ARG A 22 -0.34 -15.83 -1.20
N GLY A 23 -0.80 -17.09 -1.14
CA GLY A 23 -0.55 -17.95 0.02
C GLY A 23 -1.38 -17.56 1.26
N SER A 24 -2.47 -16.78 1.08
CA SER A 24 -3.33 -16.32 2.17
C SER A 24 -4.46 -17.31 2.47
N ASP A 25 -5.09 -17.18 3.64
CA ASP A 25 -6.16 -18.08 4.09
C ASP A 25 -7.44 -17.86 3.27
N ILE A 26 -7.79 -18.86 2.46
CA ILE A 26 -8.99 -18.86 1.61
C ILE A 26 -10.28 -18.90 2.45
N SER A 27 -10.23 -19.50 3.67
CA SER A 27 -11.40 -19.64 4.53
C SER A 27 -11.99 -18.29 4.96
N LEU A 28 -11.19 -17.22 4.95
CA LEU A 28 -11.65 -15.85 5.19
C LEU A 28 -12.70 -15.41 4.18
N VAL A 29 -12.58 -15.85 2.91
CA VAL A 29 -13.57 -15.51 1.87
C VAL A 29 -14.90 -16.20 2.14
N ASP A 30 -14.87 -17.49 2.52
CA ASP A 30 -16.08 -18.24 2.84
C ASP A 30 -16.77 -17.66 4.09
N LYS A 31 -15.99 -17.30 5.12
CA LYS A 31 -16.50 -16.63 6.33
C LYS A 31 -17.11 -15.27 5.99
N ALA A 32 -16.46 -14.47 5.17
CA ALA A 32 -16.97 -13.17 4.72
C ALA A 32 -18.28 -13.30 3.94
N LEU A 33 -18.37 -14.31 3.05
CA LEU A 33 -19.57 -14.58 2.27
C LEU A 33 -20.75 -14.97 3.14
N ALA A 34 -20.53 -15.84 4.14
CA ALA A 34 -21.54 -16.24 5.10
C ALA A 34 -22.06 -15.04 5.92
N LEU A 35 -21.15 -14.21 6.45
CA LEU A 35 -21.48 -13.01 7.22
C LEU A 35 -22.20 -11.94 6.36
N ASP A 36 -21.77 -11.72 5.11
CA ASP A 36 -22.45 -10.78 4.21
C ASP A 36 -23.87 -11.26 3.85
N SER A 37 -24.06 -12.55 3.68
CA SER A 37 -25.36 -13.15 3.41
C SER A 37 -26.31 -13.02 4.62
N GLU A 38 -25.80 -13.30 5.83
CA GLU A 38 -26.57 -13.13 7.07
C GLU A 38 -26.91 -11.66 7.32
N TRP A 39 -25.95 -10.76 7.14
CA TRP A 39 -26.15 -9.31 7.27
C TRP A 39 -27.27 -8.81 6.34
N ARG A 40 -27.27 -9.20 5.07
CA ARG A 40 -28.30 -8.82 4.10
C ARG A 40 -29.68 -9.37 4.48
N ARG A 41 -29.74 -10.60 4.95
CA ARG A 41 -30.97 -11.24 5.40
C ARG A 41 -31.56 -10.51 6.60
N LEU A 42 -30.75 -10.26 7.63
CA LEU A 42 -31.19 -9.54 8.84
C LEU A 42 -31.63 -8.11 8.54
N LYS A 43 -30.91 -7.41 7.66
CA LYS A 43 -31.28 -6.06 7.25
C LYS A 43 -32.66 -6.02 6.57
N ALA A 44 -32.91 -6.93 5.64
CA ALA A 44 -34.22 -7.04 4.99
C ALA A 44 -35.36 -7.40 5.99
N GLU A 45 -35.04 -8.27 6.95
CA GLU A 45 -35.99 -8.64 8.01
C GLU A 45 -36.32 -7.44 8.92
N ILE A 46 -35.34 -6.68 9.35
CA ILE A 46 -35.52 -5.45 10.14
C ILE A 46 -36.35 -4.42 9.38
N ASP A 47 -36.05 -4.20 8.08
CA ASP A 47 -36.82 -3.25 7.28
C ASP A 47 -38.30 -3.66 7.15
N LYS A 48 -38.57 -4.98 7.05
CA LYS A 48 -39.93 -5.53 7.09
C LYS A 48 -40.61 -5.30 8.44
N MET A 49 -39.91 -5.60 9.55
CA MET A 49 -40.42 -5.37 10.90
C MET A 49 -40.70 -3.87 11.15
N ARG A 50 -39.86 -2.98 10.69
CA ARG A 50 -40.09 -1.52 10.78
C ARG A 50 -41.32 -1.09 9.99
N HIS A 51 -41.57 -1.65 8.82
CA HIS A 51 -42.75 -1.41 8.04
C HIS A 51 -43.99 -1.92 8.77
N GLU A 52 -43.98 -3.16 9.28
CA GLU A 52 -45.09 -3.74 10.07
C GLU A 52 -45.43 -2.92 11.32
N ARG A 53 -44.38 -2.43 12.03
CA ARG A 53 -44.55 -1.54 13.19
C ARG A 53 -45.29 -0.23 12.82
N ASN A 54 -44.90 0.38 11.67
CA ASN A 54 -45.55 1.61 11.20
C ASN A 54 -47.00 1.37 10.80
N VAL A 55 -47.32 0.24 10.15
CA VAL A 55 -48.71 -0.17 9.85
C VAL A 55 -49.50 -0.40 11.12
N LEU A 56 -48.91 -1.10 12.11
CA LEU A 56 -49.55 -1.39 13.38
C LEU A 56 -49.84 -0.11 14.19
N ALA A 57 -48.91 0.83 14.23
CA ALA A 57 -49.10 2.15 14.85
C ALA A 57 -50.31 2.90 14.23
N SER A 58 -50.44 2.85 12.89
CA SER A 58 -51.59 3.44 12.20
C SER A 58 -52.91 2.76 12.53
N LYS A 59 -52.92 1.39 12.71
CA LYS A 59 -54.08 0.65 13.14
C LYS A 59 -54.48 1.01 14.56
N ILE A 60 -53.53 1.09 15.50
CA ILE A 60 -53.77 1.47 16.91
C ILE A 60 -54.43 2.86 17.00
N ALA A 61 -53.97 3.81 16.17
CA ALA A 61 -54.53 5.16 16.14
C ALA A 61 -56.01 5.21 15.71
N LYS A 62 -56.46 4.23 14.92
CA LYS A 62 -57.82 4.12 14.37
C LYS A 62 -58.71 3.09 15.11
N ALA A 63 -58.13 2.30 16.02
CA ALA A 63 -58.81 1.19 16.68
C ALA A 63 -59.80 1.64 17.74
N LYS A 64 -60.89 0.87 17.87
CA LYS A 64 -61.83 1.01 18.97
C LYS A 64 -61.21 0.59 20.32
N PRO A 65 -61.69 1.08 21.45
CA PRO A 65 -61.14 0.75 22.79
C PRO A 65 -61.01 -0.75 23.09
N GLU A 66 -61.90 -1.57 22.58
CA GLU A 66 -61.91 -3.04 22.76
C GLU A 66 -60.78 -3.76 22.02
N GLU A 67 -60.37 -3.28 20.85
CA GLU A 67 -59.31 -3.87 20.01
C GLU A 67 -57.93 -3.30 20.34
N ARG A 68 -57.88 -2.11 20.92
CA ARG A 68 -56.66 -1.33 21.12
C ARG A 68 -55.67 -2.03 22.04
N ALA A 69 -56.12 -2.71 23.08
CA ALA A 69 -55.25 -3.40 24.03
C ALA A 69 -54.46 -4.55 23.37
N SER A 70 -55.14 -5.35 22.52
CA SER A 70 -54.48 -6.43 21.77
C SER A 70 -53.44 -5.92 20.78
N LEU A 71 -53.78 -4.85 20.04
CA LEU A 71 -52.85 -4.24 19.08
C LEU A 71 -51.64 -3.59 19.78
N VAL A 72 -51.80 -3.03 20.96
CA VAL A 72 -50.71 -2.49 21.77
C VAL A 72 -49.77 -3.60 22.25
N GLU A 73 -50.31 -4.76 22.65
CA GLU A 73 -49.46 -5.90 23.05
C GLU A 73 -48.71 -6.50 21.87
N GLU A 74 -49.34 -6.57 20.68
CA GLU A 74 -48.71 -6.97 19.45
C GLU A 74 -47.54 -6.00 19.09
N ALA A 75 -47.78 -4.68 19.21
CA ALA A 75 -46.73 -3.68 18.97
C ALA A 75 -45.56 -3.85 19.95
N ARG A 76 -45.83 -4.10 21.25
CA ARG A 76 -44.76 -4.37 22.23
C ARG A 76 -43.97 -5.62 21.95
N ARG A 77 -44.56 -6.68 21.38
CA ARG A 77 -43.84 -7.89 20.95
C ARG A 77 -42.94 -7.58 19.76
N LEU A 78 -43.48 -6.85 18.79
CA LEU A 78 -42.76 -6.45 17.60
C LEU A 78 -41.57 -5.53 17.93
N ASP A 79 -41.75 -4.56 18.85
CA ASP A 79 -40.70 -3.67 19.32
C ASP A 79 -39.56 -4.44 20.01
N ARG A 80 -39.91 -5.46 20.84
CA ARG A 80 -38.87 -6.33 21.46
C ARG A 80 -38.11 -7.16 20.43
N ALA A 81 -38.81 -7.77 19.46
CA ALA A 81 -38.21 -8.53 18.40
C ALA A 81 -37.32 -7.65 17.49
N LEU A 82 -37.77 -6.42 17.21
CA LEU A 82 -37.01 -5.44 16.45
C LEU A 82 -35.68 -5.05 17.16
N ALA A 83 -35.77 -4.75 18.46
CA ALA A 83 -34.57 -4.40 19.26
C ALA A 83 -33.56 -5.55 19.32
N GLU A 84 -34.02 -6.79 19.45
CA GLU A 84 -33.16 -7.98 19.43
C GLU A 84 -32.51 -8.19 18.05
N ALA A 85 -33.26 -8.03 16.96
CA ALA A 85 -32.75 -8.12 15.59
C ALA A 85 -31.72 -7.00 15.26
N GLU A 86 -32.00 -5.77 15.73
CA GLU A 86 -31.06 -4.64 15.55
C GLU A 86 -29.77 -4.86 16.33
N LYS A 87 -29.81 -5.39 17.53
CA LYS A 87 -28.62 -5.79 18.31
C LYS A 87 -27.83 -6.85 17.55
N ARG A 88 -28.49 -7.90 17.06
CA ARG A 88 -27.84 -8.96 16.28
C ARG A 88 -27.22 -8.43 14.99
N LEU A 89 -27.90 -7.51 14.29
CA LEU A 89 -27.38 -6.88 13.10
C LEU A 89 -26.06 -6.14 13.39
N SER A 90 -26.00 -5.37 14.49
CA SER A 90 -24.81 -4.65 14.90
C SER A 90 -23.63 -5.59 15.20
N GLU A 91 -23.88 -6.73 15.86
CA GLU A 91 -22.86 -7.75 16.13
C GLU A 91 -22.30 -8.37 14.83
N ILE A 92 -23.21 -8.75 13.93
CA ILE A 92 -22.84 -9.31 12.61
C ILE A 92 -22.10 -8.27 11.76
N GLU A 93 -22.53 -7.02 11.78
CA GLU A 93 -21.89 -5.93 11.03
C GLU A 93 -20.44 -5.71 11.48
N ALA A 94 -20.19 -5.70 12.79
CA ALA A 94 -18.85 -5.55 13.34
C ALA A 94 -17.94 -6.75 13.00
N GLU A 95 -18.45 -7.99 13.10
CA GLU A 95 -17.67 -9.18 12.74
C GLU A 95 -17.40 -9.24 11.23
N ARG A 96 -18.42 -8.94 10.43
CA ARG A 96 -18.30 -8.86 8.97
C ARG A 96 -17.24 -7.86 8.54
N GLU A 97 -17.27 -6.63 9.09
CA GLU A 97 -16.28 -5.60 8.77
C GLU A 97 -14.86 -6.05 9.15
N LYS A 98 -14.69 -6.63 10.33
CA LYS A 98 -13.40 -7.18 10.77
C LYS A 98 -12.87 -8.23 9.80
N VAL A 99 -13.69 -9.16 9.35
CA VAL A 99 -13.28 -10.22 8.41
C VAL A 99 -12.97 -9.62 7.03
N LEU A 100 -13.81 -8.72 6.52
CA LEU A 100 -13.57 -8.06 5.23
C LEU A 100 -12.25 -7.26 5.21
N LEU A 101 -11.95 -6.54 6.30
CA LEU A 101 -10.70 -5.78 6.43
C LEU A 101 -9.46 -6.67 6.55
N SER A 102 -9.60 -7.93 6.95
CA SER A 102 -8.48 -8.89 7.00
C SER A 102 -8.18 -9.57 5.67
N ILE A 103 -9.05 -9.42 4.66
CA ILE A 103 -8.81 -9.98 3.33
C ILE A 103 -7.80 -9.10 2.57
N PRO A 104 -6.66 -9.65 2.11
CA PRO A 104 -5.73 -8.96 1.23
C PRO A 104 -6.38 -8.45 -0.06
N ASN A 105 -5.78 -7.42 -0.65
CA ASN A 105 -6.28 -6.84 -1.89
C ASN A 105 -6.36 -7.86 -3.04
N VAL A 106 -7.23 -7.61 -4.02
CA VAL A 106 -7.43 -8.48 -5.17
C VAL A 106 -6.22 -8.40 -6.11
N VAL A 107 -5.61 -9.55 -6.41
CA VAL A 107 -4.48 -9.63 -7.35
C VAL A 107 -4.94 -9.35 -8.77
N HIS A 108 -4.20 -8.49 -9.47
CA HIS A 108 -4.44 -8.23 -10.89
C HIS A 108 -4.00 -9.43 -11.74
N GLU A 109 -4.72 -9.74 -12.81
CA GLU A 109 -4.49 -10.92 -13.67
C GLU A 109 -3.12 -10.98 -14.34
N SER A 110 -2.47 -9.84 -14.55
CA SER A 110 -1.12 -9.76 -15.12
C SER A 110 0.01 -9.99 -14.13
N VAL A 111 -0.30 -10.24 -12.85
CA VAL A 111 0.70 -10.54 -11.82
C VAL A 111 1.17 -11.99 -11.98
N PRO A 112 2.48 -12.25 -12.07
CA PRO A 112 3.00 -13.62 -12.13
C PRO A 112 2.70 -14.36 -10.83
N VAL A 113 2.34 -15.64 -10.93
CA VAL A 113 2.15 -16.50 -9.76
C VAL A 113 3.51 -17.04 -9.32
N GLY A 114 3.89 -16.78 -8.06
CA GLY A 114 5.15 -17.20 -7.48
C GLY A 114 5.12 -17.12 -5.97
N GLY A 115 6.15 -17.65 -5.29
CA GLY A 115 6.22 -17.75 -3.84
C GLY A 115 7.11 -16.71 -3.15
N SER A 116 8.09 -16.16 -3.88
CA SER A 116 9.11 -15.26 -3.30
C SER A 116 9.71 -14.31 -4.33
N GLU A 117 10.60 -13.43 -3.89
CA GLU A 117 11.35 -12.49 -4.76
C GLU A 117 12.09 -13.18 -5.93
N GLU A 118 12.42 -14.46 -5.81
CA GLU A 118 13.08 -15.24 -6.88
C GLU A 118 12.16 -15.52 -8.07
N ASP A 119 10.84 -15.45 -7.86
CA ASP A 119 9.81 -15.65 -8.89
C ASP A 119 9.37 -14.34 -9.56
N ASN A 120 9.97 -13.21 -9.20
CA ASN A 120 9.72 -11.92 -9.82
C ASN A 120 10.19 -11.93 -11.28
N VAL A 121 9.34 -11.45 -12.18
CA VAL A 121 9.58 -11.55 -13.64
C VAL A 121 10.12 -10.25 -14.21
N PRO A 122 11.35 -10.22 -14.74
CA PRO A 122 11.86 -9.06 -15.46
C PRO A 122 10.97 -8.73 -16.67
N VAL A 123 10.65 -7.45 -16.83
CA VAL A 123 9.83 -6.98 -17.96
C VAL A 123 10.61 -6.10 -18.93
N ARG A 124 11.66 -5.41 -18.45
CA ARG A 124 12.55 -4.59 -19.27
C ARG A 124 13.85 -4.27 -18.55
N PHE A 125 14.86 -3.94 -19.34
CA PHE A 125 16.20 -3.53 -18.91
C PHE A 125 16.56 -2.21 -19.57
N TRP A 126 17.41 -1.43 -18.90
CA TRP A 126 17.99 -0.20 -19.44
C TRP A 126 19.45 -0.04 -19.01
N GLY A 127 20.25 0.58 -19.91
CA GLY A 127 21.63 0.93 -19.68
C GLY A 127 22.61 -0.21 -19.97
N LYS A 128 23.90 0.11 -19.84
CA LYS A 128 25.02 -0.80 -20.11
C LYS A 128 25.83 -1.02 -18.83
N PRO A 129 25.48 -2.05 -18.02
CA PRO A 129 26.16 -2.29 -16.75
C PRO A 129 27.62 -2.69 -16.95
N LYS A 130 28.48 -2.22 -16.03
CA LYS A 130 29.85 -2.73 -15.89
C LYS A 130 29.80 -4.00 -15.05
N VAL A 131 30.26 -5.10 -15.65
CA VAL A 131 30.24 -6.44 -15.05
C VAL A 131 31.68 -6.92 -14.84
N TRP A 132 32.05 -7.14 -13.59
CA TRP A 132 33.36 -7.77 -13.34
C TRP A 132 33.40 -9.18 -13.92
N LYS A 133 34.52 -9.55 -14.54
CA LYS A 133 34.67 -10.86 -15.20
C LYS A 133 34.27 -12.08 -14.35
N GLY A 134 34.40 -11.98 -13.02
CA GLY A 134 33.96 -13.03 -12.10
C GLY A 134 32.43 -13.11 -11.89
N PHE A 135 31.64 -12.17 -12.43
CA PHE A 135 30.19 -12.15 -12.34
C PHE A 135 29.48 -12.34 -13.69
N VAL A 136 30.21 -12.56 -14.79
CA VAL A 136 29.63 -12.66 -16.14
C VAL A 136 28.59 -13.76 -16.25
N GLU A 137 28.86 -14.96 -15.73
CA GLU A 137 27.90 -16.07 -15.74
C GLU A 137 26.62 -15.73 -14.96
N GLN A 138 26.78 -15.14 -13.78
CA GLN A 138 25.66 -14.71 -12.93
C GLN A 138 24.84 -13.62 -13.63
N PHE A 139 25.50 -12.67 -14.31
CA PHE A 139 24.83 -11.63 -15.09
C PHE A 139 24.00 -12.23 -16.23
N ILE A 140 24.57 -13.17 -17.01
CA ILE A 140 23.86 -13.84 -18.11
C ILE A 140 22.62 -14.58 -17.61
N GLN A 141 22.70 -15.21 -16.43
CA GLN A 141 21.53 -15.87 -15.82
C GLN A 141 20.44 -14.87 -15.45
N GLN A 142 20.80 -13.71 -14.84
CA GLN A 142 19.85 -12.67 -14.45
C GLN A 142 19.22 -11.93 -15.64
N THR A 143 19.84 -11.97 -16.83
CA THR A 143 19.35 -11.33 -18.04
C THR A 143 18.81 -12.33 -19.08
N LYS A 144 18.63 -13.59 -18.68
CA LYS A 144 18.17 -14.65 -19.59
C LYS A 144 16.84 -14.28 -20.25
N GLY A 145 16.80 -14.41 -21.57
CA GLY A 145 15.62 -14.04 -22.37
C GLY A 145 15.61 -12.60 -22.88
N PHE A 146 16.58 -11.78 -22.49
CA PHE A 146 16.74 -10.41 -22.93
C PHE A 146 18.12 -10.18 -23.59
N SER A 147 18.18 -9.28 -24.56
CA SER A 147 19.44 -8.82 -25.13
C SER A 147 19.90 -7.57 -24.38
N VAL A 148 20.76 -7.74 -23.37
CA VAL A 148 21.31 -6.65 -22.55
C VAL A 148 22.78 -6.47 -22.87
N GLU A 149 23.15 -5.29 -23.39
CA GLU A 149 24.58 -4.95 -23.58
C GLU A 149 25.24 -4.73 -22.23
N TYR A 150 26.51 -5.15 -22.09
CA TYR A 150 27.30 -4.92 -20.88
C TYR A 150 28.78 -4.75 -21.22
N GLU A 151 29.53 -4.17 -20.29
CA GLU A 151 30.98 -3.98 -20.37
C GLU A 151 31.67 -4.87 -19.34
N VAL A 152 32.58 -5.73 -19.79
CA VAL A 152 33.38 -6.58 -18.90
C VAL A 152 34.54 -5.79 -18.32
N THR A 153 34.71 -5.82 -16.99
CA THR A 153 35.88 -5.24 -16.31
C THR A 153 36.80 -6.31 -15.76
N ASP A 154 38.11 -6.07 -15.85
CA ASP A 154 39.15 -6.95 -15.26
C ASP A 154 39.31 -6.73 -13.75
N TRP A 155 38.90 -5.57 -13.26
CA TRP A 155 38.96 -5.20 -11.85
C TRP A 155 37.60 -5.35 -11.20
N LYS A 156 37.60 -5.79 -9.93
CA LYS A 156 36.36 -5.90 -9.13
C LYS A 156 36.05 -4.53 -8.52
N PRO A 157 34.84 -3.96 -8.76
CA PRO A 157 34.43 -2.72 -8.14
C PRO A 157 34.39 -2.83 -6.62
N ALA A 158 34.78 -1.78 -5.91
CA ALA A 158 34.62 -1.67 -4.47
C ALA A 158 33.14 -1.49 -4.12
N GLY A 159 32.73 -2.06 -2.98
CA GLY A 159 31.37 -1.88 -2.45
C GLY A 159 31.15 -0.47 -1.90
N HIS A 160 29.90 -0.03 -1.84
CA HIS A 160 29.53 1.29 -1.29
C HIS A 160 30.02 1.47 0.15
N ALA A 161 30.00 0.42 0.96
CA ALA A 161 30.47 0.46 2.35
C ALA A 161 31.97 0.81 2.41
N ASP A 162 32.79 0.04 1.65
CA ASP A 162 34.24 0.24 1.62
C ASP A 162 34.62 1.61 1.06
N LEU A 163 33.92 2.06 0.00
CA LEU A 163 34.12 3.37 -0.60
C LEU A 163 33.80 4.51 0.35
N SER A 164 32.62 4.49 0.97
CA SER A 164 32.16 5.55 1.84
C SER A 164 32.97 5.65 3.14
N GLU A 165 33.39 4.52 3.71
CA GLU A 165 34.27 4.48 4.88
C GLU A 165 35.68 4.98 4.53
N SER A 166 36.28 4.53 3.41
CA SER A 166 37.62 4.97 3.01
C SER A 166 37.70 6.45 2.64
N ALA A 167 36.60 7.01 2.10
CA ALA A 167 36.49 8.44 1.82
C ALA A 167 36.17 9.29 3.05
N GLY A 168 35.85 8.67 4.19
CA GLY A 168 35.43 9.38 5.43
C GLY A 168 34.02 9.96 5.34
N TRP A 169 33.20 9.56 4.35
CA TRP A 169 31.86 10.07 4.14
C TRP A 169 30.80 9.45 5.05
N VAL A 170 31.08 8.26 5.62
CA VAL A 170 30.16 7.52 6.48
C VAL A 170 30.90 6.98 7.72
N ASP A 171 30.27 7.12 8.89
CA ASP A 171 30.75 6.53 10.14
C ASP A 171 29.64 5.70 10.81
N THR A 172 29.70 4.42 10.60
CA THR A 172 28.78 3.44 11.22
C THR A 172 29.23 3.02 12.61
N LEU A 173 30.53 3.14 12.93
CA LEU A 173 31.08 2.78 14.26
C LEU A 173 30.62 3.76 15.34
N ARG A 174 30.74 5.07 15.07
CA ARG A 174 30.25 6.10 16.00
C ARG A 174 28.73 6.07 16.11
N ALA A 175 28.02 5.90 15.00
CA ALA A 175 26.57 5.74 15.02
C ALA A 175 26.12 4.54 15.85
N GLY A 176 26.83 3.40 15.76
CA GLY A 176 26.57 2.21 16.56
C GLY A 176 26.63 2.44 18.06
N LYS A 177 27.53 3.35 18.54
CA LYS A 177 27.62 3.72 19.97
C LYS A 177 26.48 4.64 20.40
N VAL A 178 25.93 5.45 19.49
CA VAL A 178 24.94 6.49 19.82
C VAL A 178 23.52 5.97 19.65
N ALA A 179 23.24 5.26 18.55
CA ALA A 179 21.89 4.88 18.16
C ALA A 179 21.70 3.35 17.94
N GLY A 180 22.80 2.60 17.87
CA GLY A 180 22.77 1.17 17.59
C GLY A 180 23.17 0.81 16.16
N ALA A 181 23.10 -0.48 15.83
CA ALA A 181 23.40 -0.99 14.49
C ALA A 181 22.44 -0.39 13.44
N ARG A 182 22.86 -0.36 12.18
CA ARG A 182 22.08 0.15 11.03
C ARG A 182 21.73 1.64 11.10
N PHE A 183 22.42 2.42 11.96
CA PHE A 183 22.49 3.88 11.90
C PHE A 183 23.86 4.32 11.37
N TYR A 184 23.92 5.53 10.85
CA TYR A 184 25.13 6.10 10.28
C TYR A 184 25.19 7.60 10.50
N TYR A 185 26.40 8.15 10.57
CA TYR A 185 26.66 9.55 10.32
C TYR A 185 27.09 9.71 8.88
N MET A 186 26.63 10.76 8.23
CA MET A 186 27.00 11.15 6.88
C MET A 186 27.72 12.48 6.92
N PHE A 187 28.80 12.63 6.13
CA PHE A 187 29.65 13.79 6.18
C PHE A 187 29.91 14.37 4.78
N ASP A 188 30.18 15.68 4.78
CA ASP A 188 30.76 16.46 3.69
C ASP A 188 30.05 16.26 2.33
N ASP A 189 30.78 15.79 1.31
CA ASP A 189 30.28 15.65 -0.05
C ASP A 189 29.09 14.72 -0.17
N LEU A 190 28.99 13.71 0.68
CA LEU A 190 27.84 12.78 0.65
C LEU A 190 26.55 13.47 1.13
N VAL A 191 26.63 14.43 2.06
CA VAL A 191 25.47 15.26 2.47
C VAL A 191 25.00 16.11 1.29
N TRP A 192 25.93 16.74 0.57
CA TRP A 192 25.59 17.52 -0.62
C TRP A 192 25.02 16.66 -1.73
N LEU A 193 25.54 15.44 -1.92
CA LEU A 193 25.00 14.50 -2.91
C LEU A 193 23.56 14.09 -2.57
N GLU A 194 23.24 13.79 -1.30
CA GLU A 194 21.87 13.49 -0.88
C GLU A 194 20.93 14.65 -1.18
N LEU A 195 21.32 15.87 -0.79
CA LEU A 195 20.52 17.08 -1.07
C LEU A 195 20.31 17.32 -2.56
N ALA A 196 21.34 17.09 -3.37
CA ALA A 196 21.26 17.22 -4.82
C ALA A 196 20.34 16.17 -5.45
N LEU A 197 20.37 14.92 -4.98
CA LEU A 197 19.47 13.86 -5.43
C LEU A 197 18.01 14.15 -5.05
N VAL A 198 17.78 14.67 -3.83
CA VAL A 198 16.44 15.12 -3.40
C VAL A 198 15.94 16.25 -4.30
N ALA A 199 16.77 17.29 -4.53
CA ALA A 199 16.40 18.41 -5.39
C ALA A 199 16.12 17.96 -6.85
N TYR A 200 16.93 17.05 -7.38
CA TYR A 200 16.76 16.47 -8.70
C TYR A 200 15.42 15.73 -8.84
N ALA A 201 15.07 14.88 -7.87
CA ALA A 201 13.82 14.15 -7.88
C ALA A 201 12.60 15.08 -7.77
N LEU A 202 12.65 16.06 -6.85
CA LEU A 202 11.56 17.01 -6.64
C LEU A 202 11.35 17.91 -7.86
N ASP A 203 12.43 18.43 -8.49
CA ASP A 203 12.35 19.25 -9.69
C ASP A 203 11.75 18.47 -10.88
N ASN A 204 12.17 17.22 -11.07
CA ASN A 204 11.60 16.34 -12.10
C ASN A 204 10.10 16.14 -11.91
N LEU A 205 9.66 15.82 -10.69
CA LEU A 205 8.25 15.58 -10.39
C LEU A 205 7.40 16.86 -10.44
N ALA A 206 7.94 18.00 -9.97
CA ALA A 206 7.27 19.30 -10.07
C ALA A 206 6.94 19.68 -11.53
N ARG A 207 7.89 19.46 -12.45
CA ARG A 207 7.68 19.69 -13.89
C ARG A 207 6.62 18.79 -14.50
N LYS A 208 6.35 17.64 -13.88
CA LYS A 208 5.28 16.69 -14.27
C LYS A 208 3.94 16.97 -13.60
N GLY A 209 3.83 18.08 -12.86
CA GLY A 209 2.60 18.52 -12.21
C GLY A 209 2.36 17.94 -10.81
N PHE A 210 3.34 17.26 -10.21
CA PHE A 210 3.23 16.82 -8.83
C PHE A 210 3.34 17.99 -7.86
N LYS A 211 2.42 18.08 -6.92
CA LYS A 211 2.48 19.03 -5.79
C LYS A 211 3.49 18.53 -4.77
N LEU A 212 4.52 19.34 -4.48
CA LEU A 212 5.53 19.00 -3.51
C LEU A 212 4.98 19.10 -2.09
N VAL A 213 5.24 18.08 -1.25
CA VAL A 213 4.72 17.97 0.12
C VAL A 213 5.81 17.51 1.07
N VAL A 214 5.95 18.20 2.20
CA VAL A 214 6.62 17.69 3.39
C VAL A 214 5.52 17.29 4.37
N PRO A 215 5.23 16.00 4.54
CA PRO A 215 4.12 15.54 5.38
C PRO A 215 4.51 15.47 6.85
N PRO A 216 3.54 15.26 7.77
CA PRO A 216 3.86 14.86 9.15
C PRO A 216 4.66 13.56 9.18
N TYR A 217 5.70 13.49 10.05
CA TYR A 217 6.54 12.29 10.16
C TYR A 217 6.01 11.27 11.17
N MET A 218 4.87 11.57 11.78
CA MET A 218 4.17 10.70 12.73
C MET A 218 2.68 10.68 12.39
N LEU A 219 2.06 9.52 12.55
CA LEU A 219 0.63 9.32 12.36
C LEU A 219 0.01 8.68 13.60
N ARG A 220 -1.27 8.97 13.82
CA ARG A 220 -2.09 8.21 14.76
C ARG A 220 -2.35 6.80 14.21
N ARG A 221 -2.78 5.91 15.09
CA ARG A 221 -3.07 4.50 14.76
C ARG A 221 -4.11 4.38 13.63
N ARG A 222 -5.27 5.04 13.75
CA ARG A 222 -6.37 4.91 12.78
C ARG A 222 -5.96 5.21 11.32
N PRO A 223 -5.35 6.36 10.98
CA PRO A 223 -4.89 6.60 9.61
C PRO A 223 -3.83 5.59 9.17
N LEU A 224 -2.93 5.17 10.05
CA LEU A 224 -1.87 4.23 9.68
C LEU A 224 -2.43 2.82 9.39
N GLU A 225 -3.39 2.31 10.19
CA GLU A 225 -4.10 1.05 9.94
C GLU A 225 -4.92 1.07 8.62
N GLY A 226 -5.30 2.25 8.15
CA GLY A 226 -5.95 2.40 6.84
C GLY A 226 -4.99 2.22 5.66
N VAL A 227 -3.70 2.38 5.87
CA VAL A 227 -2.67 2.35 4.81
C VAL A 227 -1.94 1.03 4.74
N ILE A 228 -1.52 0.47 5.88
CA ILE A 228 -0.76 -0.78 5.99
C ILE A 228 -1.58 -1.88 6.64
N SER A 229 -1.16 -3.15 6.47
CA SER A 229 -1.83 -4.24 7.16
C SER A 229 -1.51 -4.20 8.67
N PHE A 230 -2.49 -4.57 9.48
CA PHE A 230 -2.32 -4.64 10.92
C PHE A 230 -1.27 -5.68 11.36
N ALA A 231 -1.15 -6.77 10.60
CA ALA A 231 -0.17 -7.83 10.89
C ALA A 231 1.28 -7.35 10.74
N ASP A 232 1.53 -6.43 9.79
CA ASP A 232 2.86 -5.90 9.51
C ASP A 232 3.22 -4.69 10.40
N PHE A 233 2.22 -4.15 11.12
CA PHE A 233 2.30 -2.88 11.82
C PHE A 233 3.34 -2.88 12.95
N GLU A 234 3.34 -3.89 13.82
CA GLU A 234 4.19 -3.92 15.02
C GLU A 234 5.66 -4.17 14.68
N ASP A 235 5.91 -4.89 13.59
CA ASP A 235 7.26 -5.29 13.18
C ASP A 235 7.96 -4.23 12.30
N MET A 236 7.22 -3.36 11.64
CA MET A 236 7.77 -2.38 10.69
C MET A 236 7.94 -0.98 11.26
N VAL A 237 7.05 -0.51 12.13
CA VAL A 237 6.99 0.89 12.56
C VAL A 237 7.38 1.11 14.01
N TYR A 238 8.10 2.21 14.27
CA TYR A 238 8.39 2.68 15.62
C TYR A 238 7.16 3.36 16.22
N LYS A 239 6.85 3.03 17.47
CA LYS A 239 5.80 3.68 18.27
C LYS A 239 6.43 4.65 19.25
N VAL A 240 5.84 5.82 19.44
CA VAL A 240 6.20 6.75 20.51
C VAL A 240 5.59 6.24 21.81
N GLU A 241 6.41 6.05 22.83
CA GLU A 241 5.96 5.55 24.13
C GLU A 241 5.03 6.56 24.81
N GLY A 242 3.90 6.07 25.33
CA GLY A 242 2.89 6.88 26.00
C GLY A 242 1.94 7.65 25.08
N GLU A 243 2.16 7.63 23.76
CA GLU A 243 1.37 8.39 22.79
C GLU A 243 0.69 7.46 21.76
N ASP A 244 -0.43 7.93 21.18
CA ASP A 244 -1.02 7.32 19.97
C ASP A 244 -0.36 7.89 18.72
N LEU A 245 0.99 7.77 18.65
CA LEU A 245 1.78 8.23 17.52
C LEU A 245 2.80 7.18 17.09
N TYR A 246 2.99 7.08 15.78
CA TYR A 246 3.89 6.13 15.12
C TYR A 246 4.71 6.85 14.07
N LEU A 247 6.02 6.60 14.04
CA LEU A 247 6.90 7.14 13.01
C LEU A 247 6.58 6.53 11.65
N ILE A 248 6.60 7.34 10.60
CA ILE A 248 6.34 6.87 9.24
C ILE A 248 7.48 6.01 8.70
N ALA A 249 7.17 4.95 7.99
CA ALA A 249 8.16 4.15 7.24
C ALA A 249 8.36 4.65 5.79
N THR A 250 7.51 5.59 5.35
CA THR A 250 7.48 6.19 4.00
C THR A 250 6.51 7.38 4.00
N ALA A 251 6.73 8.35 3.10
CA ALA A 251 5.77 9.42 2.85
C ALA A 251 4.42 8.91 2.31
N GLU A 252 4.36 7.70 1.74
CA GLU A 252 3.10 7.05 1.37
C GLU A 252 2.08 7.08 2.52
N HIS A 253 2.50 6.79 3.75
CA HIS A 253 1.60 6.69 4.88
C HIS A 253 0.78 7.97 5.12
N PRO A 254 1.39 9.15 5.35
CA PRO A 254 0.64 10.39 5.53
C PRO A 254 -0.02 10.88 4.23
N LEU A 255 0.57 10.59 3.07
CA LEU A 255 -0.05 10.97 1.79
C LEU A 255 -1.31 10.18 1.48
N ALA A 256 -1.34 8.88 1.79
CA ALA A 256 -2.55 8.06 1.63
C ALA A 256 -3.69 8.48 2.58
N ALA A 257 -3.35 9.04 3.74
CA ALA A 257 -4.31 9.52 4.73
C ALA A 257 -4.68 11.00 4.58
N LEU A 258 -4.06 11.74 3.65
CA LEU A 258 -4.23 13.19 3.51
C LEU A 258 -5.70 13.60 3.32
N HIS A 259 -6.44 12.80 2.56
CA HIS A 259 -7.85 13.04 2.25
C HIS A 259 -8.81 12.10 3.01
N MET A 260 -8.39 11.59 4.17
CA MET A 260 -9.21 10.70 5.00
C MET A 260 -10.56 11.34 5.34
N ASP A 261 -11.64 10.56 5.20
CA ASP A 261 -13.04 10.98 5.41
C ASP A 261 -13.55 12.06 4.43
N GLU A 262 -12.88 12.25 3.28
CA GLU A 262 -13.26 13.21 2.26
C GLU A 262 -13.94 12.57 1.04
N THR A 263 -14.77 13.38 0.36
CA THR A 263 -15.32 13.05 -0.95
C THR A 263 -14.78 14.07 -1.96
N ILE A 264 -13.96 13.60 -2.88
CA ILE A 264 -13.25 14.42 -3.87
C ILE A 264 -14.11 14.54 -5.13
N PRO A 265 -14.34 15.76 -5.67
CA PRO A 265 -14.97 15.93 -6.97
C PRO A 265 -14.16 15.29 -8.11
N LYS A 266 -14.84 14.65 -9.08
CA LYS A 266 -14.18 13.98 -10.22
C LYS A 266 -13.30 14.92 -11.03
N ASP A 267 -13.67 16.18 -11.17
CA ASP A 267 -12.93 17.20 -11.91
C ASP A 267 -11.66 17.69 -11.20
N GLU A 268 -11.48 17.34 -9.92
CA GLU A 268 -10.24 17.59 -9.18
C GLU A 268 -9.24 16.41 -9.30
N LEU A 269 -9.67 15.24 -9.79
CA LEU A 269 -8.81 14.07 -9.98
C LEU A 269 -8.16 14.07 -11.38
N PRO A 270 -6.93 13.56 -11.53
CA PRO A 270 -6.10 12.97 -10.47
C PRO A 270 -5.42 13.99 -9.58
N LEU A 271 -5.21 13.66 -8.29
CA LEU A 271 -4.37 14.43 -7.39
C LEU A 271 -2.98 13.80 -7.33
N LEU A 272 -1.95 14.60 -7.63
CA LEU A 272 -0.56 14.17 -7.75
C LEU A 272 0.28 14.81 -6.65
N TYR A 273 0.93 14.01 -5.81
CA TYR A 273 1.77 14.47 -4.71
C TYR A 273 3.17 13.87 -4.78
N ALA A 274 4.19 14.71 -4.53
CA ALA A 274 5.57 14.29 -4.33
C ALA A 274 5.98 14.57 -2.88
N GLY A 275 6.06 13.53 -2.07
CA GLY A 275 6.35 13.62 -0.64
C GLY A 275 7.83 13.47 -0.33
N LEU A 276 8.43 14.47 0.31
CA LEU A 276 9.77 14.38 0.87
C LEU A 276 9.68 14.08 2.35
N SER A 277 10.29 12.99 2.79
CA SER A 277 10.35 12.64 4.21
C SER A 277 11.55 11.79 4.58
N PRO A 278 12.00 11.84 5.84
CA PRO A 278 12.71 10.72 6.44
C PRO A 278 11.76 9.51 6.51
N CYS A 279 12.34 8.32 6.44
CA CYS A 279 11.65 7.05 6.60
C CYS A 279 12.28 6.30 7.78
N PHE A 280 11.44 5.73 8.66
CA PHE A 280 11.90 5.03 9.86
C PHE A 280 11.41 3.58 9.81
N ARG A 281 12.34 2.63 9.72
CA ARG A 281 11.99 1.20 9.62
C ARG A 281 12.68 0.40 10.71
N LYS A 282 12.02 -0.50 11.37
CA LYS A 282 12.61 -1.42 12.35
C LYS A 282 13.49 -2.49 11.72
N GLU A 283 13.34 -2.75 10.40
CA GLU A 283 14.07 -3.79 9.68
C GLU A 283 13.97 -5.18 10.35
N ALA A 284 12.82 -5.47 10.98
CA ALA A 284 12.54 -6.76 11.59
C ALA A 284 12.59 -7.86 10.51
N GLY A 285 13.23 -8.99 10.82
CA GLY A 285 13.41 -10.08 9.88
C GLY A 285 14.60 -9.96 8.93
N ALA A 286 15.28 -8.80 8.87
CA ALA A 286 16.46 -8.61 8.02
C ALA A 286 17.77 -9.07 8.66
N HIS A 287 17.72 -10.07 9.56
CA HIS A 287 18.90 -10.61 10.26
C HIS A 287 19.94 -11.11 9.26
N GLY A 288 21.17 -10.56 9.32
CA GLY A 288 22.29 -10.95 8.47
C GLY A 288 22.28 -10.40 7.04
N LYS A 289 21.17 -9.77 6.57
CA LYS A 289 21.12 -9.14 5.25
C LYS A 289 21.66 -7.71 5.32
N ASP A 290 22.57 -7.35 4.40
CA ASP A 290 23.10 -5.98 4.22
C ASP A 290 23.52 -5.28 5.52
N THR A 291 24.36 -5.96 6.32
CA THR A 291 24.77 -5.46 7.65
C THR A 291 25.85 -4.38 7.59
N LYS A 292 26.52 -4.23 6.44
CA LYS A 292 27.56 -3.21 6.21
C LYS A 292 27.05 -2.09 5.32
N GLY A 293 27.55 -0.88 5.56
CA GLY A 293 27.23 0.31 4.77
C GLY A 293 25.85 0.89 5.08
N ILE A 294 25.28 1.61 4.12
CA ILE A 294 24.04 2.38 4.26
C ILE A 294 22.90 1.88 3.38
N PHE A 295 23.01 0.67 2.84
CA PHE A 295 21.99 0.12 1.94
C PHE A 295 20.69 -0.26 2.65
N ARG A 296 20.78 -0.81 3.88
CA ARG A 296 19.63 -1.19 4.71
C ARG A 296 19.78 -0.64 6.12
N VAL A 297 19.08 0.44 6.39
CA VAL A 297 19.22 1.27 7.57
C VAL A 297 17.89 1.58 8.23
N HIS A 298 17.89 1.98 9.51
CA HIS A 298 16.69 2.33 10.26
C HIS A 298 16.13 3.70 9.90
N GLN A 299 16.95 4.58 9.34
CA GLN A 299 16.57 5.93 8.94
C GLN A 299 17.21 6.30 7.60
N PHE A 300 16.43 6.80 6.65
CA PHE A 300 16.90 7.30 5.36
C PHE A 300 15.92 8.34 4.80
N THR A 301 16.36 9.16 3.85
CA THR A 301 15.51 10.13 3.15
C THR A 301 14.92 9.52 1.89
N LYS A 302 13.65 9.83 1.61
CA LYS A 302 12.95 9.35 0.40
C LYS A 302 12.07 10.44 -0.21
N VAL A 303 12.07 10.50 -1.53
CA VAL A 303 11.07 11.21 -2.33
C VAL A 303 10.08 10.18 -2.86
N GLU A 304 8.80 10.33 -2.50
CA GLU A 304 7.71 9.43 -2.84
C GLU A 304 6.74 10.08 -3.79
N GLN A 305 6.33 9.39 -4.85
CA GLN A 305 5.22 9.75 -5.71
C GLN A 305 3.93 9.14 -5.15
N PHE A 306 2.86 9.91 -5.08
CA PHE A 306 1.56 9.43 -4.65
C PHE A 306 0.44 10.00 -5.54
N VAL A 307 -0.50 9.13 -5.95
CA VAL A 307 -1.60 9.50 -6.83
C VAL A 307 -2.93 9.02 -6.27
N TYR A 308 -3.90 9.94 -6.24
CA TYR A 308 -5.31 9.58 -6.15
C TYR A 308 -5.92 9.71 -7.54
N SER A 309 -6.54 8.65 -8.04
CA SER A 309 -7.13 8.64 -9.39
C SER A 309 -8.53 8.06 -9.40
N LEU A 310 -9.23 8.28 -10.50
CA LEU A 310 -10.41 7.49 -10.82
C LEU A 310 -10.01 6.03 -11.09
N PRO A 311 -10.88 5.05 -10.79
CA PRO A 311 -10.59 3.62 -11.00
C PRO A 311 -10.18 3.27 -12.43
N GLU A 312 -10.82 3.88 -13.42
CA GLU A 312 -10.57 3.67 -14.85
C GLU A 312 -9.21 4.15 -15.33
N GLU A 313 -8.59 5.11 -14.63
CA GLU A 313 -7.30 5.70 -15.00
C GLU A 313 -6.11 5.11 -14.23
N SER A 314 -6.38 4.32 -13.19
CA SER A 314 -5.34 3.92 -12.22
C SER A 314 -4.22 3.06 -12.83
N TRP A 315 -4.53 2.23 -13.85
CA TRP A 315 -3.52 1.40 -14.49
C TRP A 315 -2.58 2.21 -15.38
N ASP A 316 -3.07 3.26 -16.04
CA ASP A 316 -2.25 4.19 -16.80
C ASP A 316 -1.34 5.00 -15.87
N TRP A 317 -1.86 5.40 -14.70
CA TRP A 317 -1.05 6.06 -13.68
C TRP A 317 0.03 5.14 -13.10
N HIS A 318 -0.25 3.86 -12.93
CA HIS A 318 0.76 2.89 -12.47
C HIS A 318 1.95 2.83 -13.44
N GLU A 319 1.67 2.76 -14.76
CA GLU A 319 2.72 2.79 -15.77
C GLU A 319 3.47 4.15 -15.82
N ARG A 320 2.79 5.26 -15.58
CA ARG A 320 3.44 6.58 -15.53
C ARG A 320 4.35 6.72 -14.32
N LEU A 321 3.96 6.23 -13.16
CA LEU A 321 4.75 6.31 -11.94
C LEU A 321 6.07 5.56 -12.07
N ILE A 322 6.04 4.33 -12.59
CA ILE A 322 7.28 3.57 -12.77
C ILE A 322 8.18 4.21 -13.85
N ARG A 323 7.61 4.77 -14.94
CA ARG A 323 8.38 5.51 -15.95
C ARG A 323 9.05 6.76 -15.37
N ASN A 324 8.38 7.49 -14.48
CA ASN A 324 8.99 8.64 -13.80
C ASN A 324 10.24 8.22 -13.01
N ALA A 325 10.19 7.08 -12.31
CA ALA A 325 11.35 6.55 -11.61
C ALA A 325 12.43 6.11 -12.60
N GLU A 326 12.08 5.43 -13.69
CA GLU A 326 13.03 5.03 -14.74
C GLU A 326 13.77 6.24 -15.32
N GLU A 327 13.07 7.35 -15.62
CA GLU A 327 13.68 8.58 -16.13
C GLU A 327 14.70 9.19 -15.15
N LEU A 328 14.42 9.11 -13.84
CA LEU A 328 15.39 9.55 -12.82
C LEU A 328 16.65 8.71 -12.85
N PHE A 329 16.55 7.38 -12.92
CA PHE A 329 17.70 6.48 -13.00
C PHE A 329 18.44 6.61 -14.33
N GLN A 330 17.74 6.85 -15.44
CA GLN A 330 18.32 7.14 -16.75
C GLN A 330 19.12 8.43 -16.72
N GLY A 331 18.59 9.49 -16.12
CA GLY A 331 19.30 10.77 -15.98
C GLY A 331 20.56 10.69 -15.11
N LEU A 332 20.59 9.74 -14.16
CA LEU A 332 21.78 9.42 -13.36
C LEU A 332 22.74 8.45 -14.06
N GLY A 333 22.35 7.88 -15.21
CA GLY A 333 23.17 6.89 -15.92
C GLY A 333 23.30 5.55 -15.20
N ILE A 334 22.37 5.20 -14.32
CA ILE A 334 22.39 3.97 -13.51
C ILE A 334 21.65 2.86 -14.26
N PRO A 335 22.34 1.78 -14.69
CA PRO A 335 21.68 0.63 -15.32
C PRO A 335 20.73 -0.08 -14.36
N TYR A 336 19.56 -0.46 -14.86
CA TYR A 336 18.52 -1.10 -14.06
C TYR A 336 17.72 -2.14 -14.86
N ARG A 337 16.94 -2.93 -14.16
CA ARG A 337 15.81 -3.69 -14.71
C ARG A 337 14.53 -3.33 -13.97
N VAL A 338 13.40 -3.49 -14.63
CA VAL A 338 12.08 -3.44 -14.00
C VAL A 338 11.53 -4.86 -13.93
N VAL A 339 11.04 -5.27 -12.78
CA VAL A 339 10.41 -6.57 -12.57
C VAL A 339 8.93 -6.40 -12.23
N ASN A 340 8.09 -7.30 -12.73
CA ASN A 340 6.72 -7.48 -12.27
C ASN A 340 6.74 -8.43 -11.08
N VAL A 341 6.39 -7.93 -9.92
CA VAL A 341 6.49 -8.67 -8.66
C VAL A 341 5.43 -9.75 -8.61
N CYS A 342 5.83 -10.96 -8.21
CA CYS A 342 4.95 -12.12 -8.14
C CYS A 342 3.97 -12.06 -6.95
N SER A 343 2.93 -12.88 -7.03
CA SER A 343 1.83 -12.88 -6.06
C SER A 343 2.24 -13.15 -4.62
N GLY A 344 3.28 -13.95 -4.37
CA GLY A 344 3.79 -14.27 -3.04
C GLY A 344 4.64 -13.17 -2.41
N ASP A 345 5.24 -12.30 -3.25
CA ASP A 345 6.07 -11.15 -2.83
C ASP A 345 5.33 -9.79 -2.90
N LEU A 346 4.08 -9.81 -3.36
CA LEU A 346 3.28 -8.62 -3.62
C LEU A 346 2.91 -7.83 -2.34
N GLY A 347 2.92 -8.47 -1.16
CA GLY A 347 2.36 -7.93 0.07
C GLY A 347 0.82 -7.93 0.04
N VAL A 348 0.16 -7.47 1.11
CA VAL A 348 -1.31 -7.54 1.25
C VAL A 348 -2.05 -6.36 0.62
N VAL A 349 -1.39 -5.22 0.46
CA VAL A 349 -2.00 -3.94 0.05
C VAL A 349 -2.06 -3.77 -1.47
N ALA A 350 -0.99 -4.11 -2.18
CA ALA A 350 -0.89 -3.90 -3.62
C ALA A 350 -1.74 -4.91 -4.41
N ALA A 351 -2.47 -4.44 -5.42
CA ALA A 351 -3.10 -5.29 -6.44
C ALA A 351 -2.09 -5.73 -7.52
N LYS A 352 -1.11 -4.86 -7.82
CA LYS A 352 0.04 -5.10 -8.69
C LYS A 352 1.19 -4.21 -8.25
N LYS A 353 2.42 -4.71 -8.38
CA LYS A 353 3.64 -3.99 -8.03
C LYS A 353 4.71 -4.19 -9.10
N TYR A 354 5.40 -3.11 -9.45
CA TYR A 354 6.67 -3.15 -10.15
C TYR A 354 7.77 -2.74 -9.21
N ASP A 355 8.93 -3.42 -9.29
CA ASP A 355 10.15 -2.95 -8.66
C ASP A 355 11.18 -2.58 -9.74
N LEU A 356 11.87 -1.45 -9.54
CA LEU A 356 13.04 -1.09 -10.31
C LEU A 356 14.26 -1.49 -9.50
N GLU A 357 15.08 -2.35 -10.10
CA GLU A 357 16.28 -2.87 -9.48
C GLU A 357 17.51 -2.35 -10.21
N ALA A 358 18.38 -1.61 -9.52
CA ALA A 358 19.62 -1.09 -10.08
C ALA A 358 20.72 -2.15 -10.05
N TRP A 359 21.58 -2.13 -11.08
CA TRP A 359 22.76 -2.98 -11.12
C TRP A 359 23.78 -2.56 -10.07
N MET A 360 24.17 -3.48 -9.19
CA MET A 360 25.19 -3.31 -8.16
C MET A 360 26.50 -4.00 -8.60
N PRO A 361 27.46 -3.26 -9.20
CA PRO A 361 28.66 -3.87 -9.80
C PRO A 361 29.52 -4.65 -8.81
N ALA A 362 29.62 -4.19 -7.56
CA ALA A 362 30.37 -4.85 -6.50
C ALA A 362 29.76 -6.17 -6.02
N GLN A 363 28.43 -6.32 -6.20
CA GLN A 363 27.68 -7.51 -5.79
C GLN A 363 27.39 -8.46 -6.96
N GLY A 364 27.49 -7.98 -8.20
CA GLY A 364 27.17 -8.75 -9.41
C GLY A 364 25.69 -9.07 -9.55
N LYS A 365 24.80 -8.21 -9.01
CA LYS A 365 23.35 -8.44 -9.07
C LYS A 365 22.56 -7.14 -9.12
N TYR A 366 21.34 -7.27 -9.59
CA TYR A 366 20.34 -6.23 -9.50
C TYR A 366 19.75 -6.18 -8.08
N ARG A 367 19.47 -4.98 -7.59
CA ARG A 367 18.91 -4.75 -6.25
C ARG A 367 17.77 -3.74 -6.32
N GLU A 368 16.70 -4.01 -5.62
CA GLU A 368 15.53 -3.13 -5.50
C GLU A 368 15.93 -1.75 -4.96
N MET A 369 15.56 -0.71 -5.72
CA MET A 369 15.70 0.71 -5.35
C MET A 369 14.35 1.43 -5.33
N VAL A 370 13.40 0.95 -6.12
CA VAL A 370 12.06 1.53 -6.26
C VAL A 370 11.04 0.44 -6.20
N SER A 371 10.01 0.65 -5.38
CA SER A 371 8.77 -0.11 -5.42
C SER A 371 7.64 0.79 -5.90
N CYS A 372 6.85 0.32 -6.87
CA CYS A 372 5.75 1.05 -7.50
C CYS A 372 4.47 0.21 -7.45
N SER A 373 3.48 0.64 -6.68
CA SER A 373 2.28 -0.13 -6.39
C SER A 373 1.00 0.56 -6.85
N ASN A 374 0.09 -0.22 -7.43
CA ASN A 374 -1.32 0.13 -7.53
C ASN A 374 -2.08 -0.61 -6.42
N THR A 375 -2.64 0.13 -5.48
CA THR A 375 -3.38 -0.42 -4.34
C THR A 375 -4.89 -0.45 -4.58
N THR A 376 -5.33 -0.01 -5.76
CA THR A 376 -6.74 0.14 -6.13
C THR A 376 -7.52 0.90 -5.03
N ASP A 377 -8.65 0.40 -4.60
CA ASP A 377 -9.48 1.00 -3.54
C ASP A 377 -9.21 0.43 -2.13
N TYR A 378 -8.11 -0.32 -1.94
CA TYR A 378 -7.79 -0.96 -0.66
C TYR A 378 -7.59 0.05 0.48
N GLN A 379 -6.77 1.09 0.24
CA GLN A 379 -6.51 2.15 1.22
C GLN A 379 -7.68 3.12 1.32
N SER A 380 -8.25 3.54 0.20
CA SER A 380 -9.33 4.53 0.18
C SER A 380 -10.62 4.04 0.82
N TYR A 381 -10.93 2.74 0.75
CA TYR A 381 -12.03 2.16 1.51
C TYR A 381 -11.81 2.29 3.01
N ARG A 382 -10.63 1.91 3.52
CA ARG A 382 -10.28 1.96 4.95
C ARG A 382 -10.21 3.37 5.50
N LEU A 383 -9.76 4.31 4.65
CA LEU A 383 -9.64 5.73 4.99
C LEU A 383 -10.88 6.54 4.62
N ASN A 384 -11.93 5.89 4.07
CA ASN A 384 -13.18 6.51 3.63
C ASN A 384 -12.98 7.67 2.64
N ILE A 385 -12.06 7.50 1.68
CA ILE A 385 -11.77 8.49 0.63
C ILE A 385 -12.58 8.15 -0.61
N ARG A 386 -13.55 8.99 -0.94
CA ARG A 386 -14.52 8.75 -2.00
C ARG A 386 -14.38 9.77 -3.12
N PHE A 387 -15.04 9.50 -4.24
CA PHE A 387 -15.24 10.52 -5.27
C PHE A 387 -16.72 10.71 -5.57
N ALA A 388 -17.08 11.90 -6.05
CA ALA A 388 -18.41 12.25 -6.48
C ALA A 388 -18.37 13.08 -7.76
N ARG A 389 -19.50 13.16 -8.48
CA ARG A 389 -19.61 13.96 -9.71
C ARG A 389 -19.25 15.44 -9.52
N ALA A 390 -19.59 15.99 -8.35
CA ALA A 390 -19.30 17.38 -8.00
C ALA A 390 -19.26 17.53 -6.47
N ARG A 391 -18.74 18.64 -5.99
CA ARG A 391 -18.67 18.97 -4.56
C ARG A 391 -20.07 18.96 -3.92
N GLY A 392 -20.22 18.22 -2.83
CA GLY A 392 -21.49 18.06 -2.11
C GLY A 392 -22.49 17.09 -2.74
N ALA A 393 -22.15 16.47 -3.89
CA ALA A 393 -22.96 15.40 -4.47
C ALA A 393 -22.75 14.07 -3.70
N PRO A 394 -23.72 13.13 -3.77
CA PRO A 394 -23.52 11.79 -3.22
C PRO A 394 -22.30 11.11 -3.80
N ALA A 395 -21.58 10.37 -2.95
CA ALA A 395 -20.42 9.60 -3.38
C ALA A 395 -20.81 8.50 -4.37
N GLU A 396 -20.03 8.37 -5.46
CA GLU A 396 -20.22 7.37 -6.51
C GLU A 396 -19.33 6.14 -6.30
N GLY A 397 -18.17 6.31 -5.64
CA GLY A 397 -17.22 5.23 -5.39
C GLY A 397 -16.03 5.64 -4.54
N TYR A 398 -15.07 4.74 -4.43
CA TYR A 398 -13.78 4.98 -3.79
C TYR A 398 -12.74 5.34 -4.85
N VAL A 399 -11.86 6.28 -4.56
CA VAL A 399 -10.71 6.58 -5.41
C VAL A 399 -9.74 5.41 -5.41
N HIS A 400 -8.95 5.27 -6.46
CA HIS A 400 -7.77 4.39 -6.42
C HIS A 400 -6.56 5.18 -5.91
N THR A 401 -5.72 4.51 -5.13
CA THR A 401 -4.45 5.06 -4.64
C THR A 401 -3.28 4.30 -5.25
N LEU A 402 -2.24 5.05 -5.60
CA LEU A 402 -1.00 4.52 -6.17
C LEU A 402 0.19 5.21 -5.52
N ASN A 403 1.25 4.47 -5.34
CA ASN A 403 2.50 5.00 -4.80
C ASN A 403 3.69 4.48 -5.60
N SER A 404 4.76 5.24 -5.60
CA SER A 404 6.05 4.81 -6.12
C SER A 404 7.17 5.62 -5.50
N THR A 405 8.22 4.95 -5.06
CA THR A 405 9.47 5.65 -4.80
C THR A 405 9.91 6.39 -6.06
N ALA A 406 10.34 7.64 -5.91
CA ALA A 406 11.08 8.35 -6.96
C ALA A 406 12.59 8.11 -6.77
N LEU A 407 13.13 8.51 -5.63
CA LEU A 407 14.50 8.21 -5.18
C LEU A 407 14.50 8.01 -3.64
N ALA A 408 15.35 7.09 -3.15
CA ALA A 408 15.59 6.80 -1.75
C ALA A 408 17.08 6.63 -1.47
#